data_2a20c760bde1fe59debdded541d0d5c9
#
_entry.id   2a20c760bde1fe59debdded541d0d5c9
#
_cell.length_a   1.000
_cell.length_b   1.000
_cell.length_c   1.000
_cell.angle_alpha   90.00
_cell.angle_beta   90.00
_cell.angle_gamma   90.00
#
_symmetry.space_group_name_H-M   'P 1'
#
loop_
_entity.id
_entity.type
_entity.pdbx_description
1 polymer ?
#
loop_
_entity_poly.entity_id
_entity_poly.type
_entity_poly.pdbx_seq_one_letter_code
_entity_poly.pdbx_strand_id
1 'polypeptide(L)'
;GAGVVEFVDATTIRIRYDRTEEEEFVSFESSVKEYRIPKFRKTNQSTTVDLRPICHKGDRVVAGQILTEGYSTESGELALGRNLKVAFMPWKGYNYEDAIVLNERVVREDILTSVHVDEYSLEVRETKRGMEELTSDIPNVSEDATKDLDERGIIRVGAHVEPGDIMIGKITPKGESDPSPEEKLLRAIFGDKAGDVKDASLKATPSLKGVVIGTALFSKAVKKRKGKGPEAAMLAKLDEEYKEKMDALKDVLIDKLMTLTNGKTSQGVKDYLGIEVIPKGAKFTQKSLAEIDYTAIQVSKWTTDAAKNDLIRATIMNYLKKFKEYDAELRRQKFDISIGDELPSGIVQMAKVYIAKKRKISVGDKMAGRHGNKGIVSRVVRQEDMPFLEDGTPVDIVLNPLGVPSRMNLGQIFETVLGWAGVKLGEKFATPIFDGASLDDLNEWTDKAGVPRYGKTYLYDGHTGE
;
A
#
# COMPACT_ATOMS: atom_id res chain seq x y z
N GLY A 1 -19.75 -2.73 -10.47
CA GLY A 1 -21.15 -2.37 -10.68
C GLY A 1 -21.53 -1.04 -10.05
N ALA A 2 -22.80 -0.64 -10.18
CA ALA A 2 -23.35 0.52 -9.51
C ALA A 2 -23.74 0.18 -8.06
N GLY A 3 -23.62 1.13 -7.15
CA GLY A 3 -23.96 0.92 -5.75
C GLY A 3 -23.90 2.18 -4.91
N VAL A 4 -24.04 2.00 -3.61
CA VAL A 4 -23.99 3.08 -2.61
C VAL A 4 -22.88 2.78 -1.59
N VAL A 5 -22.10 3.78 -1.25
CA VAL A 5 -21.06 3.67 -0.20
C VAL A 5 -21.73 3.67 1.16
N GLU A 6 -21.62 2.58 1.90
CA GLU A 6 -22.20 2.44 3.24
C GLU A 6 -21.27 2.92 4.35
N PHE A 7 -19.98 2.69 4.16
CA PHE A 7 -18.98 2.98 5.17
C PHE A 7 -17.65 3.34 4.54
N VAL A 8 -16.99 4.35 5.07
CA VAL A 8 -15.65 4.79 4.66
C VAL A 8 -14.87 5.17 5.90
N ASP A 9 -13.68 4.62 6.03
CA ASP A 9 -12.64 5.12 6.92
C ASP A 9 -11.29 5.14 6.21
N ALA A 10 -10.21 5.43 6.92
CA ALA A 10 -8.88 5.53 6.33
C ALA A 10 -8.36 4.22 5.72
N THR A 11 -8.90 3.07 6.12
CA THR A 11 -8.41 1.73 5.76
C THR A 11 -9.42 0.87 5.04
N THR A 12 -10.69 1.26 5.04
CA THR A 12 -11.79 0.40 4.55
C THR A 12 -12.86 1.20 3.82
N ILE A 13 -13.34 0.67 2.71
CA ILE A 13 -14.53 1.15 2.00
C ILE A 13 -15.49 -0.03 1.88
N ARG A 14 -16.74 0.15 2.31
CA ARG A 14 -17.82 -0.80 2.08
C ARG A 14 -18.84 -0.22 1.11
N ILE A 15 -19.15 -0.99 0.08
CA ILE A 15 -20.11 -0.61 -0.96
C ILE A 15 -21.19 -1.67 -1.03
N ARG A 16 -22.44 -1.22 -0.95
CA ARG A 16 -23.59 -2.06 -1.28
C ARG A 16 -23.90 -1.91 -2.76
N TYR A 17 -23.69 -2.98 -3.52
CA TYR A 17 -23.99 -3.00 -4.95
C TYR A 17 -25.46 -3.25 -5.22
N ASP A 18 -25.98 -2.57 -6.24
CA ASP A 18 -27.34 -2.79 -6.73
C ASP A 18 -27.41 -4.15 -7.43
N ARG A 19 -28.36 -4.95 -7.03
CA ARG A 19 -28.66 -6.24 -7.63
C ARG A 19 -30.16 -6.38 -7.85
N THR A 20 -30.54 -7.07 -8.92
CA THR A 20 -31.92 -7.51 -9.08
C THR A 20 -32.23 -8.65 -8.11
N GLU A 21 -33.50 -8.92 -7.86
CA GLU A 21 -33.91 -10.04 -7.00
C GLU A 21 -33.36 -11.39 -7.52
N GLU A 22 -33.31 -11.55 -8.83
CA GLU A 22 -32.76 -12.75 -9.46
C GLU A 22 -31.24 -12.86 -9.27
N GLU A 23 -30.53 -11.77 -9.47
CA GLU A 23 -29.07 -11.71 -9.24
C GLU A 23 -28.70 -11.99 -7.78
N GLU A 24 -29.47 -11.45 -6.84
CA GLU A 24 -29.26 -11.71 -5.42
C GLU A 24 -29.58 -13.18 -5.08
N PHE A 25 -30.62 -13.73 -5.65
CA PHE A 25 -31.01 -15.13 -5.42
C PHE A 25 -29.95 -16.12 -5.91
N VAL A 26 -29.33 -15.92 -7.07
CA VAL A 26 -28.32 -16.84 -7.64
C VAL A 26 -26.91 -16.60 -7.09
N SER A 27 -26.70 -15.52 -6.36
CA SER A 27 -25.40 -15.17 -5.80
C SER A 27 -25.11 -15.90 -4.49
N PHE A 28 -23.88 -16.33 -4.29
CA PHE A 28 -23.33 -16.86 -3.04
C PHE A 28 -22.48 -15.83 -2.28
N GLU A 29 -22.41 -14.62 -2.79
CA GLU A 29 -21.68 -13.51 -2.20
C GLU A 29 -22.65 -12.46 -1.67
N SER A 30 -22.25 -11.77 -0.61
CA SER A 30 -22.98 -10.61 -0.10
C SER A 30 -23.03 -9.51 -1.16
N SER A 31 -24.13 -8.76 -1.22
CA SER A 31 -24.25 -7.55 -2.02
C SER A 31 -23.33 -6.43 -1.50
N VAL A 32 -22.92 -6.50 -0.24
CA VAL A 32 -21.97 -5.58 0.37
C VAL A 32 -20.56 -6.13 0.23
N LYS A 33 -19.69 -5.36 -0.42
CA LYS A 33 -18.29 -5.71 -0.60
C LYS A 33 -17.41 -4.74 0.16
N GLU A 34 -16.46 -5.30 0.89
CA GLU A 34 -15.46 -4.55 1.64
C GLU A 34 -14.15 -4.52 0.87
N TYR A 35 -13.61 -3.31 0.71
CA TYR A 35 -12.29 -3.07 0.12
C TYR A 35 -11.35 -2.54 1.19
N ARG A 36 -10.24 -3.20 1.37
CA ARG A 36 -9.18 -2.74 2.25
C ARG A 36 -8.21 -1.88 1.48
N ILE A 37 -7.87 -0.74 2.05
CA ILE A 37 -7.00 0.26 1.46
C ILE A 37 -5.59 0.09 2.02
N PRO A 38 -4.57 -0.16 1.17
CA PRO A 38 -3.19 -0.23 1.62
C PRO A 38 -2.71 1.10 2.19
N LYS A 39 -2.02 1.04 3.32
CA LYS A 39 -1.43 2.19 3.99
C LYS A 39 0.08 1.99 4.14
N PHE A 40 0.87 3.02 3.81
CA PHE A 40 2.32 3.07 3.98
C PHE A 40 3.07 1.82 3.46
N ARG A 41 2.65 1.31 2.32
CA ARG A 41 3.32 0.17 1.71
C ARG A 41 4.61 0.61 1.04
N LYS A 42 5.73 -0.03 1.40
CA LYS A 42 7.04 0.23 0.79
C LYS A 42 7.05 -0.13 -0.69
N THR A 43 7.58 0.76 -1.52
CA THR A 43 7.88 0.50 -2.93
C THR A 43 9.32 0.04 -3.11
N ASN A 44 9.67 -0.44 -4.31
CA ASN A 44 11.05 -0.84 -4.63
C ASN A 44 12.06 0.32 -4.56
N GLN A 45 11.60 1.56 -4.61
CA GLN A 45 12.42 2.75 -4.53
C GLN A 45 12.48 3.36 -3.11
N SER A 46 12.08 2.60 -2.10
CA SER A 46 11.99 3.04 -0.70
C SER A 46 11.03 4.20 -0.45
N THR A 47 10.16 4.51 -1.38
CA THR A 47 9.03 5.43 -1.19
C THR A 47 7.82 4.69 -0.64
N THR A 48 6.73 5.37 -0.36
CA THR A 48 5.50 4.76 0.14
C THR A 48 4.35 4.88 -0.83
N VAL A 49 3.54 3.82 -0.89
CA VAL A 49 2.19 3.88 -1.42
C VAL A 49 1.24 4.01 -0.24
N ASP A 50 0.55 5.13 -0.16
CA ASP A 50 -0.45 5.42 0.86
C ASP A 50 -1.72 5.88 0.17
N LEU A 51 -2.72 5.01 0.11
CA LEU A 51 -3.98 5.30 -0.56
C LEU A 51 -4.98 5.97 0.40
N ARG A 52 -5.72 6.92 -0.12
CA ARG A 52 -6.79 7.63 0.58
C ARG A 52 -8.10 7.41 -0.15
N PRO A 53 -9.22 7.20 0.57
CA PRO A 53 -10.52 7.22 -0.05
C PRO A 53 -10.89 8.64 -0.50
N ILE A 54 -11.49 8.75 -1.67
CA ILE A 54 -12.04 10.00 -2.21
C ILE A 54 -13.56 10.01 -2.23
N CYS A 55 -14.19 8.88 -1.94
CA CYS A 55 -15.63 8.76 -1.78
C CYS A 55 -16.04 8.99 -0.32
N HIS A 56 -17.30 9.37 -0.13
CA HIS A 56 -17.90 9.60 1.17
C HIS A 56 -19.07 8.65 1.40
N LYS A 57 -19.42 8.46 2.67
CA LYS A 57 -20.58 7.67 3.04
C LYS A 57 -21.85 8.26 2.40
N GLY A 58 -22.64 7.43 1.76
CA GLY A 58 -23.87 7.80 1.07
C GLY A 58 -23.70 8.17 -0.40
N ASP A 59 -22.45 8.25 -0.89
CA ASP A 59 -22.19 8.53 -2.31
C ASP A 59 -22.69 7.39 -3.18
N ARG A 60 -23.27 7.77 -4.32
CA ARG A 60 -23.63 6.83 -5.36
C ARG A 60 -22.45 6.61 -6.30
N VAL A 61 -22.06 5.36 -6.49
CA VAL A 61 -20.93 4.97 -7.34
C VAL A 61 -21.39 4.20 -8.55
N VAL A 62 -20.64 4.29 -9.63
CA VAL A 62 -20.87 3.60 -10.90
C VAL A 62 -19.66 2.74 -11.26
N ALA A 63 -19.87 1.82 -12.20
CA ALA A 63 -18.79 0.98 -12.70
C ALA A 63 -17.65 1.84 -13.32
N GLY A 64 -16.42 1.54 -12.97
CA GLY A 64 -15.22 2.27 -13.44
C GLY A 64 -14.89 3.53 -12.64
N GLN A 65 -15.71 3.93 -11.67
CA GLN A 65 -15.41 5.07 -10.82
C GLN A 65 -14.23 4.79 -9.90
N ILE A 66 -13.35 5.80 -9.74
CA ILE A 66 -12.21 5.73 -8.84
C ILE A 66 -12.67 5.98 -7.40
N LEU A 67 -12.30 5.10 -6.49
CA LEU A 67 -12.67 5.16 -5.08
C LEU A 67 -11.55 5.65 -4.18
N THR A 68 -10.31 5.42 -4.58
CA THR A 68 -9.11 5.77 -3.81
C THR A 68 -8.07 6.44 -4.68
N GLU A 69 -7.27 7.29 -4.08
CA GLU A 69 -6.12 7.92 -4.72
C GLU A 69 -4.86 7.78 -3.88
N GLY A 70 -3.72 7.58 -4.55
CA GLY A 70 -2.40 7.65 -3.94
C GLY A 70 -1.88 9.09 -3.87
N TYR A 71 -0.75 9.29 -3.22
CA TYR A 71 -0.13 10.62 -3.09
C TYR A 71 0.36 11.21 -4.44
N SER A 72 0.63 10.35 -5.42
CA SER A 72 1.12 10.75 -6.75
C SER A 72 0.02 10.78 -7.81
N THR A 73 -1.24 10.75 -7.40
CA THR A 73 -2.39 10.75 -8.31
C THR A 73 -3.39 11.83 -7.91
N GLU A 74 -4.02 12.42 -8.90
CA GLU A 74 -5.11 13.39 -8.73
C GLU A 74 -6.14 13.16 -9.82
N SER A 75 -7.40 12.95 -9.45
CA SER A 75 -8.51 12.70 -10.38
C SER A 75 -8.24 11.54 -11.36
N GLY A 76 -7.52 10.51 -10.92
CA GLY A 76 -7.16 9.35 -11.73
C GLY A 76 -5.97 9.55 -12.67
N GLU A 77 -5.33 10.70 -12.65
CA GLU A 77 -4.15 11.01 -13.45
C GLU A 77 -2.88 11.03 -12.61
N LEU A 78 -1.75 10.74 -13.23
CA LEU A 78 -0.45 10.80 -12.60
C LEU A 78 -0.06 12.25 -12.29
N ALA A 79 0.20 12.54 -11.02
CA ALA A 79 0.57 13.85 -10.49
C ALA A 79 1.84 13.74 -9.63
N LEU A 80 2.99 13.58 -10.27
CA LEU A 80 4.28 13.36 -9.60
C LEU A 80 4.83 14.60 -8.87
N GLY A 81 4.32 15.76 -9.18
CA GLY A 81 4.76 17.03 -8.59
C GLY A 81 3.61 17.86 -8.07
N ARG A 82 3.93 19.09 -7.72
CA ARG A 82 2.96 20.09 -7.25
C ARG A 82 3.09 21.36 -8.07
N ASN A 83 1.97 22.04 -8.26
CA ASN A 83 1.95 23.34 -8.88
C ASN A 83 2.35 24.40 -7.85
N LEU A 84 3.36 25.18 -8.20
CA LEU A 84 3.87 26.27 -7.40
C LEU A 84 3.72 27.58 -8.15
N LYS A 85 3.51 28.68 -7.44
CA LYS A 85 3.51 30.03 -8.01
C LYS A 85 4.96 30.47 -8.24
N VAL A 86 5.35 30.61 -9.49
CA VAL A 86 6.72 30.89 -9.90
C VAL A 86 6.88 32.37 -10.26
N ALA A 87 7.95 32.98 -9.78
CA ALA A 87 8.45 34.27 -10.27
C ALA A 87 9.80 34.10 -10.95
N PHE A 88 9.90 34.53 -12.20
CA PHE A 88 11.16 34.60 -12.93
C PHE A 88 11.76 35.99 -12.76
N MET A 89 12.63 36.15 -11.79
CA MET A 89 13.30 37.40 -11.49
C MET A 89 14.65 37.13 -10.80
N PRO A 90 15.69 37.97 -11.08
CA PRO A 90 16.87 37.95 -10.24
C PRO A 90 16.53 38.53 -8.86
N TRP A 91 16.98 37.88 -7.81
CA TRP A 91 16.65 38.34 -6.46
C TRP A 91 17.86 38.26 -5.50
N LYS A 92 18.42 39.39 -5.19
CA LYS A 92 19.52 39.57 -4.21
C LYS A 92 20.72 38.62 -4.37
N GLY A 93 20.89 38.04 -5.56
CA GLY A 93 21.91 37.03 -5.80
C GLY A 93 21.61 35.63 -5.24
N TYR A 94 20.50 35.44 -4.57
CA TYR A 94 20.12 34.16 -3.95
C TYR A 94 19.81 33.05 -4.96
N ASN A 95 19.42 33.42 -6.16
CA ASN A 95 19.11 32.53 -7.28
C ASN A 95 20.13 32.60 -8.42
N TYR A 96 21.39 32.92 -8.09
CA TYR A 96 22.48 32.96 -9.05
C TYR A 96 22.63 31.61 -9.76
N GLU A 97 22.82 31.64 -11.09
CA GLU A 97 22.82 30.46 -11.96
C GLU A 97 21.50 29.66 -11.83
N ASP A 98 21.57 28.38 -11.46
CA ASP A 98 20.42 27.48 -11.34
C ASP A 98 19.95 27.35 -9.88
N ALA A 99 20.32 28.27 -9.01
CA ALA A 99 19.90 28.27 -7.64
C ALA A 99 18.42 28.67 -7.53
N ILE A 100 17.72 28.00 -6.63
CA ILE A 100 16.29 28.14 -6.41
C ILE A 100 16.03 28.70 -5.03
N VAL A 101 15.20 29.72 -4.92
CA VAL A 101 14.70 30.23 -3.63
C VAL A 101 13.27 29.74 -3.42
N LEU A 102 13.03 29.11 -2.30
CA LEU A 102 11.72 28.59 -1.91
C LEU A 102 11.09 29.40 -0.81
N ASN A 103 9.76 29.51 -0.86
CA ASN A 103 8.95 29.98 0.25
C ASN A 103 8.89 28.91 1.35
N GLU A 104 9.03 29.32 2.61
CA GLU A 104 8.89 28.44 3.77
C GLU A 104 7.52 27.71 3.80
N ARG A 105 6.48 28.30 3.21
CA ARG A 105 5.16 27.66 3.10
C ARG A 105 5.24 26.27 2.45
N VAL A 106 6.09 26.10 1.43
CA VAL A 106 6.29 24.83 0.73
C VAL A 106 6.82 23.74 1.67
N VAL A 107 7.67 24.13 2.60
CA VAL A 107 8.22 23.20 3.62
C VAL A 107 7.24 22.99 4.77
N ARG A 108 6.64 24.04 5.27
CA ARG A 108 5.73 23.99 6.42
C ARG A 108 4.45 23.21 6.14
N GLU A 109 3.85 23.40 4.98
CA GLU A 109 2.60 22.75 4.57
C GLU A 109 2.80 21.39 3.93
N ASP A 110 4.01 20.84 3.99
CA ASP A 110 4.35 19.50 3.43
C ASP A 110 4.02 19.34 1.94
N ILE A 111 4.13 20.42 1.16
CA ILE A 111 3.77 20.41 -0.28
C ILE A 111 4.68 19.48 -1.07
N LEU A 112 6.00 19.51 -0.80
CA LEU A 112 7.02 18.68 -1.45
C LEU A 112 7.67 17.68 -0.47
N THR A 113 6.97 17.33 0.59
CA THR A 113 7.43 16.34 1.56
C THR A 113 7.14 14.94 1.07
N SER A 114 8.10 14.04 1.22
CA SER A 114 7.95 12.63 0.88
C SER A 114 8.12 11.75 2.12
N VAL A 115 7.44 10.62 2.12
CA VAL A 115 7.60 9.60 3.17
C VAL A 115 8.37 8.44 2.56
N HIS A 116 9.47 8.07 3.23
CA HIS A 116 10.34 6.97 2.84
C HIS A 116 10.24 5.86 3.86
N VAL A 117 10.22 4.62 3.39
CA VAL A 117 10.26 3.44 4.24
C VAL A 117 11.53 2.67 3.93
N ASP A 118 12.40 2.58 4.90
CA ASP A 118 13.63 1.79 4.82
C ASP A 118 13.43 0.43 5.49
N GLU A 119 13.95 -0.60 4.87
CA GLU A 119 13.97 -1.97 5.38
C GLU A 119 15.33 -2.28 6.00
N TYR A 120 15.32 -2.77 7.22
CA TYR A 120 16.51 -3.26 7.92
C TYR A 120 16.30 -4.73 8.26
N SER A 121 17.26 -5.57 7.91
CA SER A 121 17.18 -7.00 8.15
C SER A 121 18.38 -7.51 8.91
N LEU A 122 18.15 -8.52 9.73
CA LEU A 122 19.18 -9.24 10.46
C LEU A 122 18.93 -10.74 10.36
N GLU A 123 19.97 -11.47 9.97
CA GLU A 123 19.92 -12.91 9.80
C GLU A 123 20.44 -13.63 11.03
N VAL A 124 19.79 -14.74 11.36
CA VAL A 124 20.25 -15.65 12.41
C VAL A 124 20.81 -16.89 11.72
N ARG A 125 22.07 -17.19 12.02
CA ARG A 125 22.82 -18.30 11.41
C ARG A 125 23.21 -19.33 12.46
N GLU A 126 23.36 -20.55 12.03
CA GLU A 126 24.04 -21.58 12.82
C GLU A 126 25.56 -21.47 12.59
N THR A 127 26.30 -21.15 13.66
CA THR A 127 27.75 -21.04 13.59
C THR A 127 28.43 -22.33 14.11
N LYS A 128 29.70 -22.52 13.80
CA LYS A 128 30.49 -23.65 14.33
C LYS A 128 30.57 -23.68 15.86
N ARG A 129 30.32 -22.54 16.51
CA ARG A 129 30.38 -22.37 17.97
C ARG A 129 29.02 -22.47 18.67
N GLY A 130 27.97 -22.63 17.90
CA GLY A 130 26.60 -22.68 18.37
C GLY A 130 25.66 -21.86 17.52
N MET A 131 24.41 -21.80 17.91
CA MET A 131 23.36 -21.09 17.23
C MET A 131 23.26 -19.65 17.72
N GLU A 132 23.16 -18.71 16.81
CA GLU A 132 22.81 -17.32 17.13
C GLU A 132 21.36 -17.25 17.60
N GLU A 133 21.01 -16.31 18.43
CA GLU A 133 19.68 -16.15 19.02
C GLU A 133 19.21 -14.70 18.95
N LEU A 134 17.95 -14.52 18.58
CA LEU A 134 17.26 -13.23 18.70
C LEU A 134 16.69 -13.10 20.13
N THR A 135 17.11 -12.07 20.84
CA THR A 135 16.69 -11.85 22.22
C THR A 135 16.80 -10.38 22.62
N SER A 136 15.98 -9.97 23.57
CA SER A 136 16.11 -8.68 24.26
C SER A 136 17.15 -8.69 25.39
N ASP A 137 17.57 -9.86 25.83
CA ASP A 137 18.58 -10.04 26.86
C ASP A 137 19.98 -9.98 26.26
N ILE A 138 20.50 -8.77 26.12
CA ILE A 138 21.77 -8.47 25.46
C ILE A 138 22.81 -8.11 26.52
N PRO A 139 24.00 -8.71 26.49
CA PRO A 139 25.05 -8.39 27.47
C PRO A 139 25.56 -6.94 27.30
N ASN A 140 25.91 -6.32 28.43
CA ASN A 140 26.48 -4.97 28.49
C ASN A 140 25.57 -3.84 27.96
N VAL A 141 24.26 -4.03 28.02
CA VAL A 141 23.27 -3.05 27.59
C VAL A 141 22.34 -2.72 28.75
N SER A 142 22.01 -1.44 28.92
CA SER A 142 21.05 -0.99 29.94
C SER A 142 19.63 -1.42 29.61
N GLU A 143 18.79 -1.53 30.63
CA GLU A 143 17.36 -1.83 30.44
C GLU A 143 16.65 -0.76 29.58
N ASP A 144 17.06 0.49 29.67
CA ASP A 144 16.50 1.58 28.87
C ASP A 144 16.76 1.40 27.37
N ALA A 145 17.89 0.82 27.00
CA ALA A 145 18.22 0.58 25.60
C ALA A 145 17.40 -0.57 24.97
N THR A 146 16.83 -1.44 25.79
CA THR A 146 16.03 -2.59 25.35
C THR A 146 14.54 -2.46 25.65
N LYS A 147 14.09 -1.32 26.18
CA LYS A 147 12.70 -1.10 26.61
C LYS A 147 11.66 -1.26 25.47
N ASP A 148 12.02 -0.95 24.25
CA ASP A 148 11.14 -1.05 23.09
C ASP A 148 11.26 -2.38 22.35
N LEU A 149 12.12 -3.29 22.79
CA LEU A 149 12.26 -4.63 22.24
C LEU A 149 11.21 -5.58 22.86
N ASP A 150 10.66 -6.44 22.00
CA ASP A 150 9.81 -7.53 22.46
C ASP A 150 10.65 -8.73 22.99
N GLU A 151 9.98 -9.80 23.40
CA GLU A 151 10.65 -11.02 23.90
C GLU A 151 11.61 -11.65 22.85
N ARG A 152 11.34 -11.42 21.57
CA ARG A 152 12.16 -11.90 20.45
C ARG A 152 13.29 -10.94 20.08
N GLY A 153 13.43 -9.84 20.81
CA GLY A 153 14.44 -8.82 20.54
C GLY A 153 14.13 -7.91 19.35
N ILE A 154 12.92 -7.93 18.81
CA ILE A 154 12.49 -7.08 17.71
C ILE A 154 11.81 -5.84 18.28
N ILE A 155 12.16 -4.67 17.77
CA ILE A 155 11.56 -3.41 18.21
C ILE A 155 10.05 -3.38 17.90
N ARG A 156 9.25 -2.84 18.84
CA ARG A 156 7.80 -2.74 18.68
C ARG A 156 7.39 -1.75 17.59
N VAL A 157 6.25 -2.00 16.97
CA VAL A 157 5.63 -1.07 16.02
C VAL A 157 5.19 0.20 16.76
N GLY A 158 5.48 1.36 16.18
CA GLY A 158 5.21 2.67 16.77
C GLY A 158 6.34 3.25 17.61
N ALA A 159 7.43 2.51 17.83
CA ALA A 159 8.61 3.03 18.53
C ALA A 159 9.35 4.06 17.69
N HIS A 160 9.80 5.12 18.33
CA HIS A 160 10.71 6.10 17.73
C HIS A 160 12.15 5.58 17.76
N VAL A 161 12.83 5.62 16.63
CA VAL A 161 14.21 5.17 16.48
C VAL A 161 15.11 6.37 16.30
N GLU A 162 16.16 6.43 17.10
CA GLU A 162 17.24 7.42 17.02
C GLU A 162 18.57 6.73 16.74
N PRO A 163 19.59 7.46 16.28
CA PRO A 163 20.92 6.88 16.06
C PRO A 163 21.46 6.18 17.30
N GLY A 164 21.95 4.95 17.12
CA GLY A 164 22.48 4.12 18.20
C GLY A 164 21.46 3.22 18.90
N ASP A 165 20.17 3.39 18.67
CA ASP A 165 19.14 2.52 19.23
C ASP A 165 19.22 1.10 18.65
N ILE A 166 18.92 0.10 19.48
CA ILE A 166 18.86 -1.29 19.05
C ILE A 166 17.51 -1.56 18.38
N MET A 167 17.56 -1.97 17.13
CA MET A 167 16.36 -2.33 16.37
C MET A 167 16.04 -3.82 16.44
N ILE A 168 17.06 -4.66 16.36
CA ILE A 168 16.92 -6.12 16.47
C ILE A 168 18.04 -6.61 17.38
N GLY A 169 17.68 -7.18 18.52
CA GLY A 169 18.61 -7.75 19.46
C GLY A 169 19.03 -9.15 19.05
N LYS A 170 20.32 -9.37 18.89
CA LYS A 170 20.91 -10.68 18.58
C LYS A 170 22.16 -10.90 19.40
N ILE A 171 22.35 -12.12 19.85
CA ILE A 171 23.55 -12.59 20.51
C ILE A 171 24.19 -13.72 19.69
N THR A 172 25.50 -13.74 19.64
CA THR A 172 26.28 -14.79 18.98
C THR A 172 27.19 -15.47 19.99
N PRO A 173 27.35 -16.81 19.94
CA PRO A 173 28.23 -17.52 20.88
C PRO A 173 29.69 -17.11 20.72
N LYS A 174 30.38 -16.89 21.84
CA LYS A 174 31.85 -16.79 21.89
C LYS A 174 32.46 -18.19 21.91
N GLY A 175 33.66 -18.33 21.33
CA GLY A 175 34.42 -19.57 21.45
C GLY A 175 34.85 -19.82 22.89
N GLU A 176 35.13 -21.09 23.22
CA GLU A 176 35.74 -21.48 24.47
C GLU A 176 37.13 -20.84 24.57
N SER A 177 37.25 -19.86 25.40
CA SER A 177 38.50 -19.28 25.86
C SER A 177 38.40 -19.10 27.37
N ASP A 178 39.52 -19.26 28.08
CA ASP A 178 39.52 -18.93 29.49
C ASP A 178 39.11 -17.47 29.70
N PRO A 179 38.11 -17.20 30.54
CA PRO A 179 37.59 -15.86 30.70
C PRO A 179 38.67 -14.95 31.29
N SER A 180 38.86 -13.78 30.66
CA SER A 180 39.75 -12.74 31.20
C SER A 180 39.24 -12.24 32.58
N PRO A 181 40.05 -11.60 33.39
CA PRO A 181 39.58 -11.01 34.66
C PRO A 181 38.45 -10.02 34.46
N GLU A 182 38.41 -9.30 33.35
CA GLU A 182 37.35 -8.36 32.98
C GLU A 182 36.06 -9.10 32.63
N GLU A 183 36.14 -10.22 31.93
CA GLU A 183 35.00 -11.08 31.63
C GLU A 183 34.40 -11.72 32.90
N LYS A 184 35.24 -12.10 33.86
CA LYS A 184 34.76 -12.59 35.18
C LYS A 184 34.00 -11.51 35.94
N LEU A 185 34.48 -10.26 35.87
CA LEU A 185 33.81 -9.11 36.49
C LEU A 185 32.47 -8.83 35.79
N LEU A 186 32.42 -8.88 34.48
CA LEU A 186 31.19 -8.70 33.68
C LEU A 186 30.15 -9.78 33.98
N ARG A 187 30.56 -11.05 34.14
CA ARG A 187 29.69 -12.14 34.57
C ARG A 187 29.08 -11.90 35.94
N ALA A 188 29.88 -11.36 36.87
CA ALA A 188 29.39 -11.03 38.20
C ALA A 188 28.37 -9.88 38.21
N ILE A 189 28.52 -8.90 37.31
CA ILE A 189 27.65 -7.71 37.24
C ILE A 189 26.40 -7.95 36.36
N PHE A 190 26.56 -8.58 35.18
CA PHE A 190 25.54 -8.73 34.15
C PHE A 190 24.99 -10.15 34.00
N GLY A 191 25.43 -11.12 34.82
CA GLY A 191 24.99 -12.50 34.79
C GLY A 191 25.83 -13.42 33.90
N ASP A 192 25.54 -14.73 33.91
CA ASP A 192 26.35 -15.78 33.27
C ASP A 192 26.46 -15.63 31.74
N LYS A 193 25.46 -15.07 31.08
CA LYS A 193 25.48 -14.86 29.64
C LYS A 193 26.50 -13.83 29.16
N ALA A 194 26.94 -12.92 30.01
CA ALA A 194 27.84 -11.83 29.63
C ALA A 194 29.23 -12.30 29.18
N GLY A 195 29.65 -13.51 29.60
CA GLY A 195 30.94 -14.09 29.21
C GLY A 195 30.88 -15.09 28.04
N ASP A 196 29.72 -15.65 27.78
CA ASP A 196 29.57 -16.76 26.81
C ASP A 196 29.07 -16.30 25.44
N VAL A 197 28.47 -15.11 25.35
CA VAL A 197 27.87 -14.56 24.14
C VAL A 197 28.34 -13.14 23.88
N LYS A 198 28.36 -12.77 22.59
CA LYS A 198 28.71 -11.45 22.10
C LYS A 198 27.47 -10.78 21.55
N ASP A 199 27.33 -9.46 21.77
CA ASP A 199 26.33 -8.64 21.14
C ASP A 199 26.59 -8.54 19.63
N ALA A 200 25.61 -8.98 18.83
CA ALA A 200 25.61 -8.88 17.38
C ALA A 200 24.33 -8.18 16.89
N SER A 201 23.73 -7.35 17.71
CA SER A 201 22.48 -6.65 17.44
C SER A 201 22.61 -5.66 16.29
N LEU A 202 21.51 -5.46 15.57
CA LEU A 202 21.38 -4.42 14.57
C LEU A 202 21.02 -3.12 15.26
N LYS A 203 21.90 -2.13 15.14
CA LYS A 203 21.73 -0.78 15.70
C LYS A 203 21.43 0.23 14.61
N ALA A 204 20.71 1.28 14.98
CA ALA A 204 20.40 2.38 14.07
C ALA A 204 21.69 3.09 13.62
N THR A 205 21.78 3.36 12.32
CA THR A 205 22.89 4.14 11.74
C THR A 205 22.82 5.61 12.19
N PRO A 206 23.93 6.36 12.12
CA PRO A 206 23.93 7.77 12.55
C PRO A 206 22.95 8.69 11.84
N SER A 207 22.51 8.33 10.64
CA SER A 207 21.54 9.10 9.84
C SER A 207 20.08 8.65 10.01
N LEU A 208 19.83 7.61 10.77
CA LEU A 208 18.52 7.02 10.90
C LEU A 208 17.72 7.68 12.03
N LYS A 209 16.64 8.36 11.64
CA LYS A 209 15.57 8.82 12.54
C LYS A 209 14.24 8.49 11.91
N GLY A 210 13.37 7.86 12.66
CA GLY A 210 12.06 7.50 12.13
C GLY A 210 11.21 6.75 13.13
N VAL A 211 10.11 6.21 12.64
CA VAL A 211 9.14 5.44 13.41
C VAL A 211 9.00 4.05 12.80
N VAL A 212 8.98 3.04 13.64
CA VAL A 212 8.76 1.67 13.20
C VAL A 212 7.30 1.50 12.79
N ILE A 213 7.07 1.14 11.52
CA ILE A 213 5.72 0.93 10.97
C ILE A 213 5.37 -0.53 10.77
N GLY A 214 6.35 -1.42 10.77
CA GLY A 214 6.13 -2.84 10.59
C GLY A 214 7.35 -3.66 10.94
N THR A 215 7.11 -4.90 11.31
CA THR A 215 8.14 -5.89 11.59
C THR A 215 7.74 -7.22 10.96
N ALA A 216 8.72 -8.04 10.60
CA ALA A 216 8.49 -9.39 10.11
C ALA A 216 9.56 -10.32 10.65
N LEU A 217 9.17 -11.54 10.97
CA LEU A 217 10.08 -12.60 11.38
C LEU A 217 9.82 -13.83 10.50
N PHE A 218 10.85 -14.24 9.77
CA PHE A 218 10.84 -15.43 8.95
C PHE A 218 11.65 -16.52 9.63
N SER A 219 11.08 -17.72 9.73
CA SER A 219 11.72 -18.87 10.34
C SER A 219 11.71 -20.04 9.39
N LYS A 220 12.83 -20.74 9.31
CA LYS A 220 12.91 -21.98 8.54
C LYS A 220 12.10 -23.07 9.23
N ALA A 221 11.24 -23.77 8.48
CA ALA A 221 10.48 -24.89 9.02
C ALA A 221 11.42 -25.96 9.56
N VAL A 222 11.33 -26.26 10.84
CA VAL A 222 12.06 -27.39 11.43
C VAL A 222 11.36 -28.66 11.02
N LYS A 223 12.00 -29.47 10.16
CA LYS A 223 11.50 -30.81 9.84
C LYS A 223 11.49 -31.68 11.10
N LYS A 224 10.49 -31.55 11.92
CA LYS A 224 10.19 -32.51 12.99
C LYS A 224 9.47 -33.71 12.40
N ARG A 225 9.78 -34.91 12.93
CA ARG A 225 9.23 -36.20 12.50
C ARG A 225 7.74 -36.12 12.20
N LYS A 226 7.34 -36.67 11.04
CA LYS A 226 5.94 -36.75 10.59
C LYS A 226 4.99 -37.15 11.73
N GLY A 227 4.00 -36.31 12.04
CA GLY A 227 2.79 -36.72 12.73
C GLY A 227 2.55 -36.21 14.15
N LYS A 228 3.46 -35.47 14.78
CA LYS A 228 3.24 -34.91 16.12
C LYS A 228 3.91 -33.55 16.29
N GLY A 229 3.25 -32.50 15.80
CA GLY A 229 3.72 -31.13 15.98
C GLY A 229 2.59 -30.11 15.83
N PRO A 230 2.79 -28.86 16.22
CA PRO A 230 1.79 -27.79 16.08
C PRO A 230 1.34 -27.59 14.61
N GLU A 231 2.18 -27.92 13.64
CA GLU A 231 1.84 -27.88 12.20
C GLU A 231 0.73 -28.86 11.84
N ALA A 232 0.77 -30.08 12.37
CA ALA A 232 -0.25 -31.09 12.11
C ALA A 232 -1.61 -30.68 12.72
N ALA A 233 -1.60 -30.05 13.88
CA ALA A 233 -2.82 -29.53 14.51
C ALA A 233 -3.39 -28.34 13.70
N MET A 234 -2.55 -27.46 13.18
CA MET A 234 -2.97 -26.33 12.32
C MET A 234 -3.56 -26.84 11.01
N LEU A 235 -2.96 -27.84 10.36
CA LEU A 235 -3.49 -28.46 9.14
C LEU A 235 -4.83 -29.14 9.38
N ALA A 236 -4.99 -29.87 10.50
CA ALA A 236 -6.24 -30.51 10.85
C ALA A 236 -7.35 -29.47 11.12
N LYS A 237 -7.03 -28.38 11.78
CA LYS A 237 -7.96 -27.27 12.01
C LYS A 237 -8.39 -26.62 10.71
N LEU A 238 -7.48 -26.38 9.77
CA LEU A 238 -7.81 -25.83 8.45
C LEU A 238 -8.73 -26.76 7.66
N ASP A 239 -8.49 -28.08 7.73
CA ASP A 239 -9.36 -29.07 7.07
C ASP A 239 -10.76 -29.08 7.67
N GLU A 240 -10.88 -28.95 8.97
CA GLU A 240 -12.16 -28.88 9.66
C GLU A 240 -12.94 -27.60 9.30
N GLU A 241 -12.28 -26.44 9.35
CA GLU A 241 -12.86 -25.15 8.95
C GLU A 241 -13.29 -25.16 7.47
N TYR A 242 -12.48 -25.75 6.60
CA TYR A 242 -12.82 -25.91 5.19
C TYR A 242 -14.05 -26.79 5.00
N LYS A 243 -14.12 -27.92 5.68
CA LYS A 243 -15.27 -28.83 5.61
C LYS A 243 -16.54 -28.14 6.07
N GLU A 244 -16.51 -27.40 7.19
CA GLU A 244 -17.65 -26.63 7.68
C GLU A 244 -18.11 -25.57 6.66
N LYS A 245 -17.18 -24.82 6.09
CA LYS A 245 -17.47 -23.82 5.03
C LYS A 245 -18.12 -24.46 3.80
N MET A 246 -17.60 -25.61 3.37
CA MET A 246 -18.10 -26.32 2.20
C MET A 246 -19.48 -26.92 2.43
N ASP A 247 -19.73 -27.48 3.62
CA ASP A 247 -21.02 -28.03 3.99
C ASP A 247 -22.08 -26.91 4.05
N ALA A 248 -21.74 -25.76 4.67
CA ALA A 248 -22.61 -24.59 4.71
C ALA A 248 -22.92 -24.04 3.30
N LEU A 249 -21.91 -23.98 2.43
CA LEU A 249 -22.09 -23.53 1.05
C LEU A 249 -23.03 -24.49 0.28
N LYS A 250 -22.86 -25.80 0.47
CA LYS A 250 -23.70 -26.81 -0.16
C LYS A 250 -25.14 -26.76 0.36
N ASP A 251 -25.34 -26.52 1.63
CA ASP A 251 -26.69 -26.37 2.23
C ASP A 251 -27.42 -25.18 1.63
N VAL A 252 -26.76 -24.05 1.45
CA VAL A 252 -27.32 -22.87 0.78
C VAL A 252 -27.69 -23.19 -0.69
N LEU A 253 -26.82 -23.90 -1.40
CA LEU A 253 -27.10 -24.35 -2.77
C LEU A 253 -28.36 -25.23 -2.82
N ILE A 254 -28.47 -26.19 -1.93
CA ILE A 254 -29.62 -27.12 -1.87
C ILE A 254 -30.89 -26.36 -1.60
N ASP A 255 -30.92 -25.43 -0.67
CA ASP A 255 -32.05 -24.58 -0.35
C ASP A 255 -32.51 -23.75 -1.56
N LYS A 256 -31.56 -23.16 -2.26
CA LYS A 256 -31.85 -22.39 -3.49
C LYS A 256 -32.37 -23.27 -4.60
N LEU A 257 -31.82 -24.43 -4.82
CA LEU A 257 -32.29 -25.39 -5.83
C LEU A 257 -33.67 -25.94 -5.48
N MET A 258 -33.93 -26.20 -4.20
CA MET A 258 -35.28 -26.60 -3.75
C MET A 258 -36.33 -25.54 -4.05
N THR A 259 -35.99 -24.26 -3.79
CA THR A 259 -36.88 -23.13 -4.10
C THR A 259 -37.21 -23.06 -5.61
N LEU A 260 -36.16 -23.25 -6.45
CA LEU A 260 -36.33 -23.19 -7.92
C LEU A 260 -37.05 -24.41 -8.48
N THR A 261 -36.91 -25.58 -7.88
CA THR A 261 -37.45 -26.84 -8.35
C THR A 261 -38.75 -27.29 -7.65
N ASN A 262 -39.22 -26.49 -6.69
CA ASN A 262 -40.44 -26.83 -5.93
C ASN A 262 -41.66 -27.01 -6.85
N GLY A 263 -42.30 -28.15 -6.69
CA GLY A 263 -43.46 -28.53 -7.51
C GLY A 263 -43.16 -28.90 -8.97
N LYS A 264 -41.87 -29.00 -9.34
CA LYS A 264 -41.40 -29.39 -10.67
C LYS A 264 -40.95 -30.85 -10.68
N THR A 265 -41.11 -31.50 -11.83
CA THR A 265 -40.63 -32.86 -12.09
C THR A 265 -39.33 -32.82 -12.86
N SER A 266 -38.42 -33.75 -12.57
CA SER A 266 -37.16 -33.88 -13.28
C SER A 266 -37.30 -34.26 -14.73
N GLN A 267 -36.54 -33.63 -15.61
CA GLN A 267 -36.39 -34.04 -17.03
C GLN A 267 -35.18 -34.96 -17.24
N GLY A 268 -34.62 -35.48 -16.16
CA GLY A 268 -33.40 -36.30 -16.12
C GLY A 268 -32.15 -35.46 -15.84
N VAL A 269 -31.59 -35.65 -14.65
CA VAL A 269 -30.30 -35.03 -14.24
C VAL A 269 -29.23 -36.07 -14.46
N LYS A 270 -28.26 -35.76 -15.35
CA LYS A 270 -27.17 -36.66 -15.73
C LYS A 270 -25.83 -36.09 -15.31
N ASP A 271 -24.90 -37.00 -14.98
CA ASP A 271 -23.50 -36.64 -14.82
C ASP A 271 -22.77 -36.57 -16.19
N TYR A 272 -21.48 -36.22 -16.18
CA TYR A 272 -20.68 -36.18 -17.41
C TYR A 272 -20.43 -37.54 -18.05
N LEU A 273 -20.72 -38.64 -17.35
CA LEU A 273 -20.65 -40.00 -17.86
C LEU A 273 -21.98 -40.46 -18.46
N GLY A 274 -23.05 -39.61 -18.40
CA GLY A 274 -24.36 -39.91 -18.91
C GLY A 274 -25.23 -40.74 -17.96
N ILE A 275 -24.83 -40.94 -16.71
CA ILE A 275 -25.56 -41.67 -15.68
C ILE A 275 -26.64 -40.75 -15.10
N GLU A 276 -27.90 -41.18 -15.12
CA GLU A 276 -28.99 -40.44 -14.48
C GLU A 276 -28.89 -40.49 -12.96
N VAL A 277 -28.61 -39.33 -12.37
CA VAL A 277 -28.54 -39.16 -10.90
C VAL A 277 -29.94 -38.95 -10.33
N ILE A 278 -30.79 -38.17 -11.03
CA ILE A 278 -32.23 -38.03 -10.75
C ILE A 278 -32.99 -38.51 -11.98
N PRO A 279 -33.81 -39.57 -11.87
CA PRO A 279 -34.54 -40.10 -13.00
C PRO A 279 -35.57 -39.11 -13.58
N LYS A 280 -35.82 -39.19 -14.87
CA LYS A 280 -36.86 -38.42 -15.52
C LYS A 280 -38.24 -38.75 -14.90
N GLY A 281 -39.01 -37.70 -14.57
CA GLY A 281 -40.33 -37.84 -13.94
C GLY A 281 -40.30 -37.90 -12.41
N ALA A 282 -39.13 -38.01 -11.78
CA ALA A 282 -38.99 -37.95 -10.33
C ALA A 282 -39.15 -36.50 -9.81
N LYS A 283 -39.66 -36.36 -8.61
CA LYS A 283 -39.71 -35.08 -7.91
C LYS A 283 -38.38 -34.74 -7.30
N PHE A 284 -38.03 -33.47 -7.34
CA PHE A 284 -36.82 -33.01 -6.62
C PHE A 284 -37.10 -33.01 -5.12
N THR A 285 -36.20 -33.65 -4.37
CA THR A 285 -36.22 -33.69 -2.90
C THR A 285 -34.91 -33.17 -2.37
N GLN A 286 -34.95 -32.67 -1.14
CA GLN A 286 -33.74 -32.20 -0.47
C GLN A 286 -32.65 -33.29 -0.43
N LYS A 287 -33.05 -34.51 -0.16
CA LYS A 287 -32.14 -35.69 -0.10
C LYS A 287 -31.55 -35.97 -1.50
N SER A 288 -32.35 -35.96 -2.55
CA SER A 288 -31.84 -36.23 -3.89
C SER A 288 -30.88 -35.13 -4.39
N LEU A 289 -31.13 -33.87 -4.05
CA LEU A 289 -30.24 -32.77 -4.36
C LEU A 289 -28.96 -32.81 -3.53
N ALA A 290 -29.01 -33.25 -2.28
CA ALA A 290 -27.86 -33.39 -1.42
C ALA A 290 -26.86 -34.49 -1.83
N GLU A 291 -27.34 -35.52 -2.50
CA GLU A 291 -26.56 -36.65 -3.00
C GLU A 291 -25.80 -36.38 -4.29
N ILE A 292 -26.09 -35.25 -4.98
CA ILE A 292 -25.45 -34.88 -6.24
C ILE A 292 -24.05 -34.36 -6.02
N ASP A 293 -23.12 -34.84 -6.81
CA ASP A 293 -21.78 -34.22 -6.96
C ASP A 293 -21.83 -33.13 -8.03
N TYR A 294 -21.95 -31.87 -7.60
CA TYR A 294 -22.10 -30.73 -8.51
C TYR A 294 -20.84 -30.41 -9.32
N THR A 295 -19.70 -31.00 -8.98
CA THR A 295 -18.45 -30.86 -9.77
C THR A 295 -18.45 -31.73 -11.00
N ALA A 296 -19.26 -32.79 -11.02
CA ALA A 296 -19.36 -33.77 -12.09
C ALA A 296 -20.73 -33.79 -12.80
N ILE A 297 -21.63 -32.87 -12.50
CA ILE A 297 -22.99 -32.85 -13.01
C ILE A 297 -23.13 -32.03 -14.31
N GLN A 298 -23.95 -32.47 -15.24
CA GLN A 298 -24.34 -31.69 -16.41
C GLN A 298 -25.47 -30.75 -16.04
N VAL A 299 -25.24 -29.45 -16.24
CA VAL A 299 -26.25 -28.43 -16.02
C VAL A 299 -26.99 -28.15 -17.33
N SER A 300 -28.00 -28.96 -17.62
CA SER A 300 -28.81 -28.85 -18.80
C SER A 300 -30.28 -28.63 -18.41
N LYS A 301 -31.22 -29.09 -19.22
CA LYS A 301 -32.65 -28.96 -18.94
C LYS A 301 -33.07 -29.84 -17.78
N TRP A 302 -33.14 -29.30 -16.59
CA TRP A 302 -33.59 -30.02 -15.39
C TRP A 302 -35.11 -30.01 -15.24
N THR A 303 -35.74 -28.93 -15.74
CA THR A 303 -37.20 -28.74 -15.70
C THR A 303 -37.72 -28.38 -17.07
N THR A 304 -39.07 -28.35 -17.22
CA THR A 304 -39.72 -27.89 -18.44
C THR A 304 -39.78 -26.37 -18.60
N ASP A 305 -39.47 -25.63 -17.55
CA ASP A 305 -39.44 -24.16 -17.53
C ASP A 305 -38.05 -23.66 -17.89
N ALA A 306 -37.88 -23.01 -19.01
CA ALA A 306 -36.62 -22.50 -19.51
C ALA A 306 -36.02 -21.41 -18.61
N ALA A 307 -36.85 -20.53 -18.05
CA ALA A 307 -36.40 -19.49 -17.13
C ALA A 307 -35.81 -20.07 -15.82
N LYS A 308 -36.50 -21.09 -15.28
CA LYS A 308 -35.99 -21.83 -14.11
C LYS A 308 -34.70 -22.58 -14.40
N ASN A 309 -34.54 -23.17 -15.58
CA ASN A 309 -33.32 -23.84 -16.00
C ASN A 309 -32.14 -22.86 -16.07
N ASP A 310 -32.36 -21.64 -16.56
CA ASP A 310 -31.32 -20.61 -16.60
C ASP A 310 -30.89 -20.16 -15.20
N LEU A 311 -31.85 -20.00 -14.29
CA LEU A 311 -31.53 -19.69 -12.87
C LEU A 311 -30.82 -20.85 -12.18
N ILE A 312 -31.20 -22.09 -12.44
CA ILE A 312 -30.49 -23.27 -11.90
C ILE A 312 -29.06 -23.31 -12.39
N ARG A 313 -28.85 -23.08 -13.68
CA ARG A 313 -27.52 -23.04 -14.28
C ARG A 313 -26.66 -21.94 -13.64
N ALA A 314 -27.19 -20.73 -13.54
CA ALA A 314 -26.47 -19.59 -12.91
C ALA A 314 -26.13 -19.89 -11.45
N THR A 315 -27.04 -20.46 -10.69
CA THR A 315 -26.82 -20.82 -9.28
C THR A 315 -25.71 -21.87 -9.14
N ILE A 316 -25.73 -22.92 -9.93
CA ILE A 316 -24.72 -23.98 -9.90
C ILE A 316 -23.36 -23.45 -10.36
N MET A 317 -23.30 -22.62 -11.38
CA MET A 317 -22.05 -22.02 -11.85
C MET A 317 -21.44 -21.10 -10.79
N ASN A 318 -22.23 -20.28 -10.13
CA ASN A 318 -21.75 -19.43 -9.03
C ASN A 318 -21.28 -20.26 -7.83
N TYR A 319 -22.00 -21.34 -7.51
CA TYR A 319 -21.54 -22.28 -6.49
C TYR A 319 -20.20 -22.90 -6.82
N LEU A 320 -19.99 -23.38 -8.05
CA LEU A 320 -18.74 -23.99 -8.48
C LEU A 320 -17.58 -22.96 -8.47
N LYS A 321 -17.86 -21.72 -8.81
CA LYS A 321 -16.88 -20.65 -8.72
C LYS A 321 -16.43 -20.46 -7.26
N LYS A 322 -17.36 -20.37 -6.34
CA LYS A 322 -17.09 -20.21 -4.92
C LYS A 322 -16.38 -21.44 -4.32
N PHE A 323 -16.80 -22.62 -4.76
CA PHE A 323 -16.14 -23.89 -4.41
C PHE A 323 -14.67 -23.89 -4.79
N LYS A 324 -14.34 -23.50 -6.03
CA LYS A 324 -12.96 -23.41 -6.52
C LYS A 324 -12.15 -22.36 -5.76
N GLU A 325 -12.75 -21.23 -5.41
CA GLU A 325 -12.09 -20.21 -4.60
C GLU A 325 -11.70 -20.74 -3.21
N TYR A 326 -12.60 -21.44 -2.54
CA TYR A 326 -12.32 -22.04 -1.22
C TYR A 326 -11.26 -23.15 -1.29
N ASP A 327 -11.33 -23.98 -2.32
CA ASP A 327 -10.35 -25.06 -2.53
C ASP A 327 -8.94 -24.50 -2.82
N ALA A 328 -8.85 -23.46 -3.64
CA ALA A 328 -7.59 -22.79 -3.94
C ALA A 328 -7.01 -22.09 -2.70
N GLU A 329 -7.84 -21.46 -1.89
CA GLU A 329 -7.44 -20.84 -0.62
C GLU A 329 -6.89 -21.88 0.36
N LEU A 330 -7.60 -23.00 0.53
CA LEU A 330 -7.13 -24.10 1.39
C LEU A 330 -5.77 -24.63 0.93
N ARG A 331 -5.61 -24.88 -0.37
CA ARG A 331 -4.33 -25.36 -0.92
C ARG A 331 -3.19 -24.40 -0.66
N ARG A 332 -3.43 -23.11 -0.84
CA ARG A 332 -2.43 -22.08 -0.56
C ARG A 332 -2.06 -22.04 0.93
N GLN A 333 -3.04 -22.03 1.82
CA GLN A 333 -2.79 -22.02 3.26
C GLN A 333 -2.04 -23.28 3.74
N LYS A 334 -2.40 -24.46 3.21
CA LYS A 334 -1.67 -25.72 3.50
C LYS A 334 -0.24 -25.68 3.00
N PHE A 335 -0.03 -25.13 1.80
CA PHE A 335 1.29 -24.98 1.21
C PHE A 335 2.17 -24.05 2.06
N ASP A 336 1.64 -22.90 2.48
CA ASP A 336 2.36 -21.93 3.30
C ASP A 336 2.78 -22.54 4.65
N ILE A 337 1.92 -23.35 5.27
CA ILE A 337 2.24 -24.04 6.53
C ILE A 337 3.27 -25.17 6.30
N SER A 338 3.17 -25.91 5.21
CA SER A 338 4.00 -27.10 4.96
C SER A 338 5.44 -26.76 4.58
N ILE A 339 5.64 -25.66 3.85
CA ILE A 339 6.95 -25.25 3.36
C ILE A 339 7.66 -24.38 4.37
N GLY A 340 6.91 -23.58 5.15
CA GLY A 340 7.47 -22.52 5.96
C GLY A 340 8.10 -21.43 5.09
N ASP A 341 8.91 -20.57 5.68
CA ASP A 341 9.57 -19.50 4.96
C ASP A 341 10.81 -20.03 4.19
N GLU A 342 10.94 -19.62 2.93
CA GLU A 342 12.14 -19.88 2.14
C GLU A 342 13.25 -18.92 2.58
N LEU A 343 14.28 -19.49 3.20
CA LEU A 343 15.47 -18.75 3.59
C LEU A 343 16.70 -19.32 2.87
N PRO A 344 17.70 -18.48 2.55
CA PRO A 344 18.94 -18.93 1.97
C PRO A 344 19.63 -20.01 2.82
N SER A 345 20.53 -20.78 2.20
CA SER A 345 21.27 -21.83 2.88
C SER A 345 22.08 -21.28 4.06
N GLY A 346 22.00 -21.94 5.21
CA GLY A 346 22.71 -21.54 6.44
C GLY A 346 22.01 -20.49 7.30
N ILE A 347 20.90 -19.92 6.84
CA ILE A 347 20.10 -18.98 7.59
C ILE A 347 18.92 -19.72 8.22
N VAL A 348 18.76 -19.55 9.53
CA VAL A 348 17.70 -20.21 10.33
C VAL A 348 16.50 -19.29 10.48
N GLN A 349 16.75 -18.01 10.77
CA GLN A 349 15.75 -16.97 10.93
C GLN A 349 16.20 -15.69 10.27
N MET A 350 15.27 -14.85 9.87
CA MET A 350 15.51 -13.50 9.41
C MET A 350 14.47 -12.57 10.01
N ALA A 351 14.92 -11.55 10.69
CA ALA A 351 14.06 -10.49 11.21
C ALA A 351 14.18 -9.25 10.33
N LYS A 352 13.05 -8.62 10.04
CA LYS A 352 12.98 -7.38 9.27
C LYS A 352 12.26 -6.32 10.06
N VAL A 353 12.74 -5.09 9.98
CA VAL A 353 12.12 -3.91 10.57
C VAL A 353 11.96 -2.86 9.48
N TYR A 354 10.76 -2.30 9.39
CA TYR A 354 10.44 -1.23 8.44
C TYR A 354 10.31 0.08 9.21
N ILE A 355 11.10 1.06 8.82
CA ILE A 355 11.14 2.38 9.46
C ILE A 355 10.73 3.43 8.47
N ALA A 356 9.69 4.20 8.82
CA ALA A 356 9.21 5.33 8.04
C ALA A 356 9.85 6.62 8.53
N LYS A 357 10.25 7.47 7.58
CA LYS A 357 10.73 8.81 7.84
C LYS A 357 10.16 9.80 6.85
N LYS A 358 9.83 10.99 7.32
CA LYS A 358 9.50 12.12 6.48
C LYS A 358 10.78 12.84 6.04
N ARG A 359 10.87 13.10 4.75
CA ARG A 359 11.91 13.96 4.18
C ARG A 359 11.26 15.24 3.67
N LYS A 360 11.54 16.34 4.34
CA LYS A 360 11.14 17.67 3.90
C LYS A 360 12.21 18.23 2.99
N ILE A 361 11.76 19.07 2.05
CA ILE A 361 12.70 19.76 1.17
C ILE A 361 13.58 20.72 1.99
N SER A 362 14.86 20.72 1.71
CA SER A 362 15.86 21.51 2.40
C SER A 362 16.86 22.14 1.43
N VAL A 363 17.67 23.06 1.94
CA VAL A 363 18.76 23.66 1.18
C VAL A 363 19.72 22.56 0.70
N GLY A 364 20.08 22.61 -0.58
CA GLY A 364 20.91 21.61 -1.24
C GLY A 364 20.14 20.55 -2.02
N ASP A 365 18.84 20.45 -1.86
CA ASP A 365 18.01 19.50 -2.60
C ASP A 365 17.83 19.95 -4.06
N LYS A 366 17.75 18.97 -4.94
CA LYS A 366 17.53 19.18 -6.37
C LYS A 366 16.05 19.25 -6.68
N MET A 367 15.67 20.28 -7.41
CA MET A 367 14.33 20.46 -7.95
C MET A 367 14.36 20.57 -9.47
N ALA A 368 13.30 20.16 -10.11
CA ALA A 368 13.14 20.27 -11.56
C ALA A 368 11.67 20.50 -11.96
N GLY A 369 11.49 21.18 -13.08
CA GLY A 369 10.22 21.23 -13.79
C GLY A 369 10.13 20.16 -14.88
N ARG A 370 9.14 20.30 -15.78
CA ARG A 370 8.89 19.37 -16.90
C ARG A 370 9.62 19.72 -18.19
N HIS A 371 10.46 20.76 -18.20
CA HIS A 371 11.09 21.33 -19.39
C HIS A 371 12.62 21.23 -19.39
N GLY A 372 13.18 20.28 -18.63
CA GLY A 372 14.62 20.13 -18.46
C GLY A 372 15.26 21.23 -17.59
N ASN A 373 14.47 22.05 -16.95
CA ASN A 373 14.89 23.09 -16.03
C ASN A 373 15.14 22.48 -14.65
N LYS A 374 16.39 22.26 -14.33
CA LYS A 374 16.84 21.71 -13.04
C LYS A 374 17.57 22.77 -12.23
N GLY A 375 17.48 22.68 -10.94
CA GLY A 375 18.17 23.58 -10.03
C GLY A 375 18.33 23.00 -8.65
N ILE A 376 19.04 23.72 -7.80
CA ILE A 376 19.32 23.33 -6.42
C ILE A 376 18.76 24.41 -5.50
N VAL A 377 18.06 24.00 -4.46
CA VAL A 377 17.56 24.92 -3.44
C VAL A 377 18.71 25.59 -2.71
N SER A 378 18.83 26.89 -2.88
CA SER A 378 19.87 27.70 -2.23
C SER A 378 19.41 28.28 -0.90
N ARG A 379 18.13 28.62 -0.80
CA ARG A 379 17.57 29.27 0.37
C ARG A 379 16.07 28.96 0.52
N VAL A 380 15.65 28.82 1.77
CA VAL A 380 14.24 28.81 2.17
C VAL A 380 13.97 30.09 2.92
N VAL A 381 13.09 30.93 2.41
CA VAL A 381 12.79 32.27 2.92
C VAL A 381 11.42 32.26 3.58
N ARG A 382 11.27 32.99 4.67
CA ARG A 382 9.97 33.16 5.35
C ARG A 382 8.93 33.72 4.39
N GLN A 383 7.69 33.31 4.57
CA GLN A 383 6.59 33.70 3.70
C GLN A 383 6.41 35.23 3.63
N GLU A 384 6.57 35.92 4.73
CA GLU A 384 6.47 37.37 4.83
C GLU A 384 7.59 38.12 4.10
N ASP A 385 8.75 37.48 3.92
CA ASP A 385 9.91 38.09 3.23
C ASP A 385 9.97 37.77 1.74
N MET A 386 9.08 36.91 1.25
CA MET A 386 9.00 36.56 -0.17
C MET A 386 8.40 37.68 -1.01
N PRO A 387 8.81 37.82 -2.27
CA PRO A 387 8.13 38.69 -3.19
C PRO A 387 6.63 38.37 -3.28
N PHE A 388 5.78 39.36 -3.33
CA PHE A 388 4.33 39.18 -3.40
C PHE A 388 3.69 40.02 -4.48
N LEU A 389 2.54 39.56 -4.96
CA LEU A 389 1.70 40.30 -5.92
C LEU A 389 0.99 41.48 -5.28
N GLU A 390 0.43 42.35 -6.09
CA GLU A 390 -0.35 43.51 -5.65
C GLU A 390 -1.53 43.15 -4.73
N ASP A 391 -2.10 41.94 -4.91
CA ASP A 391 -3.16 41.40 -4.06
C ASP A 391 -2.65 40.82 -2.73
N GLY A 392 -1.36 40.88 -2.46
CA GLY A 392 -0.73 40.34 -1.25
C GLY A 392 -0.35 38.88 -1.32
N THR A 393 -0.61 38.19 -2.41
CA THR A 393 -0.26 36.76 -2.56
C THR A 393 1.24 36.58 -2.76
N PRO A 394 1.96 35.89 -1.85
CA PRO A 394 3.39 35.63 -2.01
C PRO A 394 3.64 34.60 -3.10
N VAL A 395 4.80 34.67 -3.74
CA VAL A 395 5.27 33.62 -4.65
C VAL A 395 5.84 32.44 -3.88
N ASP A 396 5.78 31.26 -4.46
CA ASP A 396 6.28 30.04 -3.83
C ASP A 396 7.75 29.77 -4.17
N ILE A 397 8.16 30.17 -5.36
CA ILE A 397 9.50 29.88 -5.89
C ILE A 397 9.98 31.07 -6.73
N VAL A 398 11.24 31.42 -6.57
CA VAL A 398 11.92 32.44 -7.39
C VAL A 398 13.03 31.78 -8.20
N LEU A 399 12.93 31.90 -9.50
CA LEU A 399 13.88 31.33 -10.45
C LEU A 399 14.63 32.44 -11.21
N ASN A 400 15.89 32.14 -11.55
CA ASN A 400 16.70 33.05 -12.34
C ASN A 400 16.26 33.03 -13.82
N PRO A 401 15.83 34.13 -14.39
CA PRO A 401 15.41 34.19 -15.78
C PRO A 401 16.55 33.98 -16.79
N LEU A 402 17.81 34.19 -16.39
CA LEU A 402 18.97 34.01 -17.27
C LEU A 402 19.19 32.53 -17.65
N GLY A 403 18.62 31.59 -16.91
CA GLY A 403 18.65 30.17 -17.23
C GLY A 403 17.74 29.74 -18.37
N VAL A 404 16.88 30.60 -18.88
CA VAL A 404 15.90 30.29 -19.92
C VAL A 404 16.41 30.53 -21.34
N PRO A 405 16.95 31.71 -21.72
CA PRO A 405 17.28 32.01 -23.11
C PRO A 405 18.35 31.10 -23.72
N SER A 406 19.43 30.83 -22.99
CA SER A 406 20.54 29.99 -23.47
C SER A 406 20.15 28.53 -23.65
N ARG A 407 19.18 28.02 -22.90
CA ARG A 407 18.71 26.63 -22.96
C ARG A 407 17.51 26.44 -23.87
N MET A 408 16.91 27.51 -24.35
CA MET A 408 15.82 27.51 -25.34
C MET A 408 14.58 26.67 -24.89
N ASN A 409 14.36 26.51 -23.61
CA ASN A 409 13.23 25.77 -23.05
C ASN A 409 12.08 26.74 -22.65
N LEU A 410 11.56 27.47 -23.65
CA LEU A 410 10.51 28.47 -23.47
C LEU A 410 9.18 27.89 -22.96
N GLY A 411 8.99 26.59 -23.12
CA GLY A 411 7.79 25.90 -22.61
C GLY A 411 7.53 26.12 -21.12
N GLN A 412 8.56 26.29 -20.30
CA GLN A 412 8.41 26.61 -18.87
C GLN A 412 7.73 27.97 -18.62
N ILE A 413 8.02 28.95 -19.48
CA ILE A 413 7.38 30.28 -19.40
C ILE A 413 5.91 30.18 -19.82
N PHE A 414 5.64 29.50 -20.92
CA PHE A 414 4.27 29.27 -21.40
C PHE A 414 3.43 28.50 -20.37
N GLU A 415 4.01 27.47 -19.76
CA GLU A 415 3.38 26.73 -18.68
C GLU A 415 3.03 27.63 -17.48
N THR A 416 3.94 28.49 -17.06
CA THR A 416 3.74 29.40 -15.94
C THR A 416 2.64 30.41 -16.22
N VAL A 417 2.64 31.04 -17.39
CA VAL A 417 1.65 32.03 -17.78
C VAL A 417 0.26 31.40 -17.91
N LEU A 418 0.18 30.29 -18.63
CA LEU A 418 -1.08 29.58 -18.85
C LEU A 418 -1.61 28.96 -17.54
N GLY A 419 -0.72 28.46 -16.69
CA GLY A 419 -1.08 27.97 -15.36
C GLY A 419 -1.63 29.05 -14.43
N TRP A 420 -1.09 30.27 -14.48
CA TRP A 420 -1.62 31.41 -13.75
C TRP A 420 -3.04 31.78 -14.23
N ALA A 421 -3.24 31.82 -15.55
CA ALA A 421 -4.57 32.01 -16.11
C ALA A 421 -5.54 30.88 -15.66
N GLY A 422 -5.10 29.64 -15.67
CA GLY A 422 -5.88 28.51 -15.24
C GLY A 422 -6.30 28.55 -13.76
N VAL A 423 -5.41 28.96 -12.88
CA VAL A 423 -5.73 29.15 -11.46
C VAL A 423 -6.82 30.21 -11.27
N LYS A 424 -6.74 31.30 -12.02
CA LYS A 424 -7.76 32.37 -11.95
C LYS A 424 -9.11 31.96 -12.50
N LEU A 425 -9.14 31.09 -13.52
CA LEU A 425 -10.37 30.59 -14.17
C LEU A 425 -10.90 29.28 -13.54
N GLY A 426 -10.10 28.60 -12.69
CA GLY A 426 -10.45 27.28 -12.18
C GLY A 426 -10.32 26.16 -13.23
N GLU A 427 -9.54 26.38 -14.27
CA GLU A 427 -9.34 25.46 -15.41
C GLU A 427 -7.99 24.78 -15.34
N LYS A 428 -7.91 23.55 -15.91
CA LYS A 428 -6.66 22.84 -16.14
C LYS A 428 -6.40 22.71 -17.64
N PHE A 429 -5.14 22.85 -18.05
CA PHE A 429 -4.72 22.76 -19.43
C PHE A 429 -3.91 21.50 -19.66
N ALA A 430 -4.20 20.82 -20.76
CA ALA A 430 -3.43 19.68 -21.25
C ALA A 430 -3.17 19.86 -22.74
N THR A 431 -1.93 19.71 -23.15
CA THR A 431 -1.50 19.83 -24.55
C THR A 431 -0.74 18.57 -24.97
N PRO A 432 -0.90 18.11 -26.23
CA PRO A 432 -0.01 17.09 -26.81
C PRO A 432 1.45 17.58 -26.83
N ILE A 433 2.39 16.65 -26.79
CA ILE A 433 3.83 16.97 -26.71
C ILE A 433 4.31 17.80 -27.92
N PHE A 434 3.83 17.47 -29.12
CA PHE A 434 4.24 18.13 -30.37
C PHE A 434 3.21 19.10 -30.95
N ASP A 435 2.12 19.33 -30.24
CA ASP A 435 1.05 20.26 -30.61
C ASP A 435 0.66 21.09 -29.38
N GLY A 436 1.62 21.83 -28.88
CA GLY A 436 1.47 22.69 -27.72
C GLY A 436 0.68 23.97 -28.00
N ALA A 437 0.42 24.72 -26.93
CA ALA A 437 -0.23 26.02 -27.04
C ALA A 437 0.61 27.02 -27.83
N SER A 438 -0.05 27.73 -28.74
CA SER A 438 0.56 28.85 -29.48
C SER A 438 0.55 30.13 -28.64
N LEU A 439 1.25 31.16 -29.11
CA LEU A 439 1.24 32.46 -28.47
C LEU A 439 -0.16 33.10 -28.51
N ASP A 440 -0.93 32.85 -29.57
CA ASP A 440 -2.31 33.32 -29.68
C ASP A 440 -3.22 32.65 -28.68
N ASP A 441 -3.05 31.35 -28.45
CA ASP A 441 -3.79 30.62 -27.39
C ASP A 441 -3.48 31.18 -26.00
N LEU A 442 -2.21 31.45 -25.70
CA LEU A 442 -1.83 32.09 -24.45
C LEU A 442 -2.51 33.44 -24.25
N ASN A 443 -2.47 34.29 -25.30
CA ASN A 443 -3.08 35.64 -25.27
C ASN A 443 -4.59 35.54 -25.04
N GLU A 444 -5.27 34.63 -25.71
CA GLU A 444 -6.71 34.38 -25.53
C GLU A 444 -7.06 34.02 -24.06
N TRP A 445 -6.34 33.05 -23.50
CA TRP A 445 -6.61 32.59 -22.12
C TRP A 445 -6.20 33.61 -21.06
N THR A 446 -5.10 34.33 -21.25
CA THR A 446 -4.70 35.42 -20.34
C THR A 446 -5.68 36.57 -20.36
N ASP A 447 -6.21 36.94 -21.52
CA ASP A 447 -7.23 37.98 -21.65
C ASP A 447 -8.54 37.56 -20.96
N LYS A 448 -8.98 36.31 -21.13
CA LYS A 448 -10.15 35.75 -20.44
C LYS A 448 -9.99 35.76 -18.91
N ALA A 449 -8.80 35.46 -18.42
CA ALA A 449 -8.50 35.42 -16.98
C ALA A 449 -8.24 36.79 -16.35
N GLY A 450 -8.06 37.82 -17.15
CA GLY A 450 -7.63 39.14 -16.68
C GLY A 450 -6.18 39.15 -16.17
N VAL A 451 -5.36 38.23 -16.63
CA VAL A 451 -3.92 38.17 -16.34
C VAL A 451 -3.16 39.01 -17.35
N PRO A 452 -2.11 39.73 -16.96
CA PRO A 452 -1.30 40.51 -17.92
C PRO A 452 -0.75 39.62 -19.04
N ARG A 453 -0.79 40.08 -20.29
CA ARG A 453 -0.17 39.39 -21.40
C ARG A 453 1.32 39.18 -21.14
N TYR A 454 1.82 38.01 -21.51
CA TYR A 454 3.21 37.57 -21.28
C TYR A 454 3.57 37.37 -19.79
N GLY A 455 2.61 37.48 -18.86
CA GLY A 455 2.80 37.25 -17.42
C GLY A 455 3.66 38.28 -16.71
N LYS A 456 3.93 39.44 -17.35
CA LYS A 456 4.66 40.54 -16.69
C LYS A 456 3.78 41.27 -15.69
N THR A 457 4.23 41.34 -14.47
CA THR A 457 3.58 42.09 -13.41
C THR A 457 4.60 42.64 -12.41
N TYR A 458 4.18 43.61 -11.62
CA TYR A 458 5.00 44.11 -10.52
C TYR A 458 4.88 43.19 -9.30
N LEU A 459 6.02 42.89 -8.71
CA LEU A 459 6.11 42.23 -7.41
C LEU A 459 6.73 43.17 -6.41
N TYR A 460 6.28 43.05 -5.19
CA TYR A 460 6.76 43.85 -4.06
C TYR A 460 7.69 43.01 -3.20
N ASP A 461 8.81 43.58 -2.76
CA ASP A 461 9.72 42.93 -1.84
C ASP A 461 9.08 42.81 -0.46
N GLY A 462 8.96 41.60 0.08
CA GLY A 462 8.35 41.38 1.39
C GLY A 462 9.12 42.01 2.56
N HIS A 463 10.41 42.26 2.37
CA HIS A 463 11.24 42.89 3.41
C HIS A 463 11.21 44.42 3.38
N THR A 464 11.29 45.01 2.22
CA THR A 464 11.37 46.48 2.07
C THR A 464 10.04 47.13 1.68
N GLY A 465 9.13 46.39 1.06
CA GLY A 465 7.88 46.88 0.52
C GLY A 465 8.02 47.60 -0.84
N GLU A 466 9.23 47.66 -1.40
CA GLU A 466 9.48 48.24 -2.74
C GLU A 466 8.99 47.36 -3.85
#